data_b1399c0a38e6fcbbf2e8b97b3e46bddc
#
_entry.id   b1399c0a38e6fcbbf2e8b97b3e46bddc
#
_cell.length_a   1.000
_cell.length_b   1.000
_cell.length_c   1.000
_cell.angle_alpha   90.00
_cell.angle_beta   90.00
_cell.angle_gamma   90.00
#
_symmetry.space_group_name_H-M   'P 1'
#
loop_
_entity.id
_entity.type
_entity.pdbx_description
1 polymer ?
#
loop_
_entity_poly.entity_id
_entity_poly.type
_entity_poly.pdbx_seq_one_letter_code
_entity_poly.pdbx_strand_id
1 'polypeptide(L)'
;MPYLIPMLENAGAVVYTPRERDWQKNEVIVDNDNKRGYVEDNGKEKWQAADSRGFAYHAGTYRDGENPFVNGTARKVKSIKKGSESWASYQPTIPQAGRYAVYVSYQTLDNSIDDATYIVFHKGERTVFKVNQKMGGGTWVCLGTFDFDKGNSDDNRVVVTNLSEKRGVVTTDAVRFGGGMGNIQRGGAMSGMPRCLEGARYSAQWAGAPYSVYGGRGGSDDYADDINTRSNITNWLAGGSVYMPTLEGLKVPIELSLAVHSDAGYTNRTDSIIGSLAICTTNFNDGRLNSGVSRMASHDLADALLTGVQRDIT
;
A
#
# COMPACT_ATOMS: atom_id res chain seq x y z
N MET A 1 10.20 -7.16 10.15
CA MET A 1 8.99 -6.36 9.85
C MET A 1 7.89 -6.47 10.92
N PRO A 2 7.47 -7.64 11.46
CA PRO A 2 6.36 -7.72 12.41
C PRO A 2 6.58 -6.95 13.74
N TYR A 3 7.81 -6.63 14.08
CA TYR A 3 8.12 -5.81 15.27
C TYR A 3 8.36 -4.34 14.91
N LEU A 4 9.11 -4.06 13.84
CA LEU A 4 9.50 -2.72 13.45
C LEU A 4 8.29 -1.84 13.04
N ILE A 5 7.39 -2.39 12.23
CA ILE A 5 6.23 -1.64 11.74
C ILE A 5 5.33 -1.20 12.89
N PRO A 6 4.87 -2.08 13.82
CA PRO A 6 4.07 -1.64 14.96
C PRO A 6 4.79 -0.64 15.87
N MET A 7 6.10 -0.76 16.04
CA MET A 7 6.86 0.22 16.84
C MET A 7 6.83 1.62 16.21
N LEU A 8 7.03 1.73 14.90
CA LEU A 8 6.98 2.99 14.18
C LEU A 8 5.55 3.57 14.19
N GLU A 9 4.54 2.75 13.96
CA GLU A 9 3.14 3.17 13.99
C GLU A 9 2.71 3.63 15.39
N ASN A 10 3.14 2.95 16.44
CA ASN A 10 2.91 3.36 17.83
C ASN A 10 3.62 4.67 18.17
N ALA A 11 4.72 4.98 17.50
CA ALA A 11 5.41 6.28 17.60
C ALA A 11 4.76 7.37 16.75
N GLY A 12 3.67 7.08 16.04
CA GLY A 12 2.92 8.04 15.21
C GLY A 12 3.31 8.08 13.73
N ALA A 13 4.17 7.18 13.27
CA ALA A 13 4.54 7.12 11.86
C ALA A 13 3.43 6.44 11.02
N VAL A 14 3.24 6.92 9.81
CA VAL A 14 2.48 6.22 8.76
C VAL A 14 3.46 5.38 7.96
N VAL A 15 3.35 4.05 8.03
CA VAL A 15 4.33 3.14 7.47
C VAL A 15 3.82 2.51 6.17
N TYR A 16 4.52 2.77 5.07
CA TYR A 16 4.37 2.06 3.81
C TYR A 16 5.43 0.96 3.70
N THR A 17 5.03 -0.20 3.21
CA THR A 17 5.95 -1.30 2.94
C THR A 17 5.89 -1.70 1.47
N PRO A 18 7.02 -1.92 0.79
CA PRO A 18 7.05 -2.39 -0.59
C PRO A 18 6.72 -3.88 -0.73
N ARG A 19 6.40 -4.54 0.37
CA ARG A 19 5.96 -5.92 0.44
C ARG A 19 4.65 -6.02 1.21
N GLU A 20 3.89 -7.09 0.93
CA GLU A 20 2.70 -7.40 1.71
C GLU A 20 3.07 -7.60 3.18
N ARG A 21 2.35 -6.93 4.07
CA ARG A 21 2.57 -6.98 5.52
C ARG A 21 1.69 -7.99 6.25
N ASP A 22 0.61 -8.46 5.62
CA ASP A 22 -0.33 -9.40 6.19
C ASP A 22 0.10 -10.85 5.93
N TRP A 23 0.18 -11.63 6.98
CA TRP A 23 0.49 -13.06 6.93
C TRP A 23 -0.72 -13.94 6.64
N GLN A 24 -1.91 -13.35 6.56
CA GLN A 24 -3.15 -14.08 6.25
C GLN A 24 -3.09 -14.62 4.82
N LYS A 25 -3.21 -15.95 4.70
CA LYS A 25 -3.22 -16.63 3.39
C LYS A 25 -4.53 -16.48 2.64
N ASN A 26 -5.63 -16.23 3.37
CA ASN A 26 -6.91 -15.92 2.75
C ASN A 26 -6.94 -14.45 2.32
N GLU A 27 -7.60 -14.20 1.20
CA GLU A 27 -7.88 -12.87 0.69
C GLU A 27 -9.31 -12.82 0.21
N VAL A 28 -10.01 -11.74 0.53
CA VAL A 28 -11.31 -11.43 -0.04
C VAL A 28 -11.27 -10.00 -0.54
N ILE A 29 -11.64 -9.80 -1.80
CA ILE A 29 -11.78 -8.47 -2.39
C ILE A 29 -13.24 -8.23 -2.71
N VAL A 30 -13.77 -7.11 -2.24
CA VAL A 30 -15.07 -6.58 -2.63
C VAL A 30 -14.82 -5.35 -3.47
N ASP A 31 -15.35 -5.34 -4.68
CA ASP A 31 -15.08 -4.37 -5.73
C ASP A 31 -16.39 -3.71 -6.18
N ASN A 32 -16.37 -2.42 -6.47
CA ASN A 32 -17.56 -1.71 -6.98
C ASN A 32 -18.05 -2.25 -8.33
N ASP A 33 -17.18 -2.85 -9.13
CA ASP A 33 -17.53 -3.49 -10.39
C ASP A 33 -18.16 -4.89 -10.19
N ASN A 34 -18.08 -5.43 -8.96
CA ASN A 34 -18.68 -6.71 -8.61
C ASN A 34 -19.94 -6.51 -7.77
N LYS A 35 -21.07 -7.03 -8.22
CA LYS A 35 -22.35 -6.91 -7.51
C LYS A 35 -22.44 -7.70 -6.19
N ARG A 36 -21.43 -8.47 -5.82
CA ARG A 36 -21.41 -9.25 -4.57
C ARG A 36 -20.70 -8.49 -3.47
N GLY A 37 -21.45 -8.13 -2.43
CA GLY A 37 -20.90 -7.48 -1.24
C GLY A 37 -20.70 -5.98 -1.37
N TYR A 38 -20.92 -5.37 -2.52
CA TYR A 38 -20.90 -3.94 -2.73
C TYR A 38 -22.32 -3.37 -2.83
N VAL A 39 -22.57 -2.32 -2.05
CA VAL A 39 -23.87 -1.61 -2.03
C VAL A 39 -23.64 -0.11 -1.86
N GLU A 40 -24.35 0.71 -2.63
CA GLU A 40 -24.43 2.15 -2.46
C GLU A 40 -25.79 2.55 -1.90
N ASP A 41 -25.80 3.50 -0.96
CA ASP A 41 -26.98 4.24 -0.55
C ASP A 41 -26.81 5.73 -0.86
N ASN A 42 -27.84 6.32 -1.42
CA ASN A 42 -27.84 7.70 -1.87
C ASN A 42 -28.66 8.57 -0.91
N GLY A 43 -27.97 9.42 -0.19
CA GLY A 43 -28.58 10.46 0.60
C GLY A 43 -28.87 11.72 -0.25
N LYS A 44 -28.38 12.88 0.23
CA LYS A 44 -28.55 14.16 -0.46
C LYS A 44 -27.82 14.19 -1.80
N GLU A 45 -26.61 13.68 -1.86
CA GLU A 45 -25.78 13.58 -3.07
C GLU A 45 -25.81 12.13 -3.57
N LYS A 46 -25.64 11.93 -4.87
CA LYS A 46 -25.68 10.58 -5.46
C LYS A 46 -24.31 10.12 -5.88
N TRP A 47 -24.03 8.85 -5.65
CA TRP A 47 -22.87 8.18 -6.21
C TRP A 47 -22.92 8.20 -7.74
N GLN A 48 -21.79 8.47 -8.36
CA GLN A 48 -21.60 8.54 -9.79
C GLN A 48 -20.33 7.80 -10.19
N ALA A 49 -20.20 7.42 -11.45
CA ALA A 49 -18.91 6.95 -11.97
C ALA A 49 -17.85 8.04 -11.79
N ALA A 50 -16.70 7.68 -11.31
CA ALA A 50 -15.52 8.54 -11.39
C ALA A 50 -14.99 8.48 -12.83
N ASP A 51 -14.53 9.63 -13.35
CA ASP A 51 -13.94 9.69 -14.69
C ASP A 51 -12.48 9.24 -14.63
N SER A 52 -12.25 8.03 -14.10
CA SER A 52 -10.93 7.43 -13.85
C SER A 52 -11.02 5.92 -13.94
N ARG A 53 -9.88 5.28 -14.23
CA ARG A 53 -9.75 3.83 -14.13
C ARG A 53 -9.71 3.43 -12.65
N GLY A 54 -10.03 2.17 -12.37
CA GLY A 54 -10.01 1.59 -11.04
C GLY A 54 -9.45 0.17 -11.04
N PHE A 55 -9.49 -0.43 -9.89
CA PHE A 55 -9.16 -1.83 -9.69
C PHE A 55 -10.21 -2.72 -10.38
N ALA A 56 -9.75 -3.83 -10.97
CA ALA A 56 -10.61 -4.93 -11.35
C ALA A 56 -9.95 -6.26 -10.97
N TYR A 57 -10.64 -6.99 -10.12
CA TYR A 57 -10.22 -8.33 -9.75
C TYR A 57 -10.73 -9.34 -10.79
N HIS A 58 -9.83 -10.18 -11.30
CA HIS A 58 -10.24 -11.37 -12.02
C HIS A 58 -9.79 -12.64 -11.29
N ALA A 59 -10.61 -13.67 -11.33
CA ALA A 59 -10.28 -14.97 -10.75
C ALA A 59 -9.20 -15.63 -11.59
N GLY A 60 -7.97 -15.64 -11.13
CA GLY A 60 -6.89 -16.27 -11.85
C GLY A 60 -5.54 -15.61 -11.62
N THR A 61 -4.64 -15.81 -12.54
CA THR A 61 -3.29 -15.28 -12.49
C THR A 61 -3.16 -14.01 -13.29
N TYR A 62 -2.39 -13.07 -12.76
CA TYR A 62 -1.91 -11.92 -13.51
C TYR A 62 -0.57 -12.25 -14.17
N ARG A 63 -0.41 -11.86 -15.42
CA ARG A 63 0.87 -11.98 -16.12
C ARG A 63 1.81 -10.88 -15.65
N ASP A 64 3.11 -11.11 -15.82
CA ASP A 64 4.11 -10.05 -15.58
C ASP A 64 3.78 -8.81 -16.43
N GLY A 65 3.74 -7.64 -15.78
CA GLY A 65 3.37 -6.38 -16.42
C GLY A 65 1.88 -6.02 -16.40
N GLU A 66 0.97 -6.93 -16.06
CA GLU A 66 -0.45 -6.59 -15.92
C GLU A 66 -0.68 -5.75 -14.66
N ASN A 67 -1.43 -4.66 -14.83
CA ASN A 67 -1.79 -3.77 -13.73
C ASN A 67 -3.27 -3.96 -13.34
N PRO A 68 -3.58 -4.39 -12.11
CA PRO A 68 -4.97 -4.59 -11.68
C PRO A 68 -5.78 -3.29 -11.55
N PHE A 69 -5.13 -2.12 -11.44
CA PHE A 69 -5.79 -0.82 -11.23
C PHE A 69 -6.13 -0.05 -12.51
N VAL A 70 -6.02 -0.68 -13.67
CA VAL A 70 -6.33 0.00 -14.95
C VAL A 70 -7.52 -0.62 -15.70
N ASN A 71 -8.08 -1.70 -15.18
CA ASN A 71 -9.09 -2.50 -15.86
C ASN A 71 -10.51 -2.30 -15.30
N GLY A 72 -10.63 -1.70 -14.11
CA GLY A 72 -11.89 -1.44 -13.43
C GLY A 72 -12.34 0.01 -13.51
N THR A 73 -13.39 0.30 -12.74
CA THR A 73 -13.98 1.62 -12.58
C THR A 73 -13.89 2.06 -11.12
N ALA A 74 -14.09 3.35 -10.86
CA ALA A 74 -14.22 3.87 -9.51
C ALA A 74 -15.49 4.71 -9.39
N ARG A 75 -15.93 4.94 -8.14
CA ARG A 75 -17.12 5.72 -7.81
C ARG A 75 -16.74 7.02 -7.14
N LYS A 76 -17.56 8.08 -7.31
CA LYS A 76 -17.39 9.37 -6.64
C LYS A 76 -18.72 9.91 -6.14
N VAL A 77 -18.68 10.67 -5.06
CA VAL A 77 -19.81 11.42 -4.52
C VAL A 77 -19.35 12.75 -3.95
N LYS A 78 -20.16 13.79 -4.05
CA LYS A 78 -19.86 15.10 -3.43
C LYS A 78 -19.93 14.98 -1.91
N SER A 79 -18.96 15.61 -1.24
CA SER A 79 -18.97 15.73 0.22
C SER A 79 -20.10 16.65 0.70
N ILE A 80 -20.63 16.36 1.88
CA ILE A 80 -21.63 17.18 2.58
C ILE A 80 -21.21 17.40 4.03
N LYS A 81 -21.55 18.56 4.58
CA LYS A 81 -21.29 18.87 6.00
C LYS A 81 -22.37 18.34 6.93
N LYS A 82 -23.61 18.29 6.47
CA LYS A 82 -24.80 17.86 7.24
C LYS A 82 -25.94 17.44 6.30
N GLY A 83 -26.81 16.62 6.85
CA GLY A 83 -28.00 16.10 6.14
C GLY A 83 -27.89 14.61 5.95
N SER A 84 -28.73 14.05 5.06
CA SER A 84 -28.69 12.63 4.73
C SER A 84 -27.40 12.31 3.98
N GLU A 85 -26.51 11.55 4.61
CA GLU A 85 -25.25 11.12 4.01
C GLU A 85 -25.46 10.03 2.96
N SER A 86 -24.57 10.00 2.00
CA SER A 86 -24.44 8.89 1.07
C SER A 86 -23.30 8.02 1.51
N TRP A 87 -23.47 6.69 1.43
CA TRP A 87 -22.43 5.76 1.81
C TRP A 87 -22.30 4.62 0.79
N ALA A 88 -21.12 4.02 0.76
CA ALA A 88 -20.86 2.77 0.04
C ALA A 88 -20.33 1.74 1.04
N SER A 89 -20.84 0.53 0.97
CA SER A 89 -20.51 -0.59 1.86
C SER A 89 -19.86 -1.72 1.09
N TYR A 90 -18.81 -2.27 1.66
CA TYR A 90 -18.04 -3.41 1.18
C TYR A 90 -18.10 -4.52 2.21
N GLN A 91 -18.91 -5.55 1.95
CA GLN A 91 -19.19 -6.65 2.86
C GLN A 91 -18.60 -7.97 2.30
N PRO A 92 -17.47 -8.45 2.84
CA PRO A 92 -16.83 -9.68 2.40
C PRO A 92 -17.59 -10.91 2.90
N THR A 93 -17.37 -12.04 2.24
CA THR A 93 -17.64 -13.36 2.83
C THR A 93 -16.33 -13.92 3.34
N ILE A 94 -16.03 -13.76 4.61
CA ILE A 94 -14.78 -14.21 5.25
C ILE A 94 -14.74 -15.75 5.28
N PRO A 95 -13.73 -16.38 4.65
CA PRO A 95 -13.69 -17.85 4.54
C PRO A 95 -13.36 -18.55 5.85
N GLN A 96 -12.60 -17.90 6.72
CA GLN A 96 -12.16 -18.43 8.01
C GLN A 96 -12.04 -17.29 9.02
N ALA A 97 -12.55 -17.47 10.24
CA ALA A 97 -12.37 -16.48 11.30
C ALA A 97 -10.89 -16.26 11.60
N GLY A 98 -10.49 -15.00 11.82
CA GLY A 98 -9.11 -14.66 12.10
C GLY A 98 -8.80 -13.17 11.89
N ARG A 99 -7.51 -12.86 11.94
CA ARG A 99 -7.00 -11.50 11.71
C ARG A 99 -6.72 -11.28 10.23
N TYR A 100 -7.23 -10.16 9.72
CA TYR A 100 -7.07 -9.72 8.34
C TYR A 100 -6.68 -8.25 8.32
N ALA A 101 -5.63 -7.91 7.58
CA ALA A 101 -5.39 -6.51 7.25
C ALA A 101 -6.47 -6.04 6.27
N VAL A 102 -6.93 -4.82 6.45
CA VAL A 102 -7.92 -4.16 5.60
C VAL A 102 -7.24 -3.08 4.79
N TYR A 103 -7.42 -3.17 3.47
CA TYR A 103 -6.90 -2.19 2.51
C TYR A 103 -8.06 -1.61 1.72
N VAL A 104 -8.00 -0.33 1.47
CA VAL A 104 -8.96 0.37 0.61
C VAL A 104 -8.27 0.89 -0.65
N SER A 105 -9.01 0.94 -1.75
CA SER A 105 -8.63 1.60 -2.98
C SER A 105 -9.62 2.73 -3.28
N TYR A 106 -9.09 3.80 -3.84
CA TYR A 106 -9.83 4.96 -4.29
C TYR A 106 -9.05 5.67 -5.41
N GLN A 107 -9.61 6.73 -5.98
CA GLN A 107 -8.90 7.56 -6.96
C GLN A 107 -8.62 8.95 -6.39
N THR A 108 -7.45 9.47 -6.69
CA THR A 108 -7.09 10.86 -6.42
C THR A 108 -7.55 11.72 -7.58
N LEU A 109 -8.51 12.61 -7.32
CA LEU A 109 -9.00 13.60 -8.25
C LEU A 109 -8.59 15.01 -7.79
N ASP A 110 -8.61 15.99 -8.68
CA ASP A 110 -8.19 17.36 -8.35
C ASP A 110 -8.99 17.99 -7.21
N ASN A 111 -10.23 17.57 -7.05
CA ASN A 111 -11.14 18.02 -6.00
C ASN A 111 -11.41 16.99 -4.91
N SER A 112 -10.55 15.99 -4.76
CA SER A 112 -10.61 15.03 -3.63
C SER A 112 -10.43 15.73 -2.30
N ILE A 113 -11.09 15.22 -1.25
CA ILE A 113 -10.93 15.70 0.13
C ILE A 113 -9.78 14.97 0.85
N ASP A 114 -9.31 15.55 1.94
CA ASP A 114 -8.22 15.02 2.77
C ASP A 114 -8.69 14.35 4.07
N ASP A 115 -10.00 14.17 4.25
CA ASP A 115 -10.61 13.61 5.45
C ASP A 115 -11.76 12.62 5.17
N ALA A 116 -11.68 11.88 4.04
CA ALA A 116 -12.68 10.88 3.70
C ALA A 116 -12.85 9.87 4.84
N THR A 117 -14.10 9.66 5.27
CA THR A 117 -14.40 8.81 6.42
C THR A 117 -14.61 7.36 5.98
N TYR A 118 -13.75 6.47 6.46
CA TYR A 118 -13.91 5.03 6.39
C TYR A 118 -14.20 4.45 7.76
N ILE A 119 -15.10 3.48 7.83
CA ILE A 119 -15.50 2.80 9.05
C ILE A 119 -15.33 1.29 8.83
N VAL A 120 -14.46 0.67 9.62
CA VAL A 120 -14.30 -0.79 9.64
C VAL A 120 -15.15 -1.35 10.74
N PHE A 121 -16.10 -2.21 10.41
CA PHE A 121 -16.90 -2.99 11.36
C PHE A 121 -16.26 -4.36 11.51
N HIS A 122 -15.98 -4.76 12.76
CA HIS A 122 -15.28 -5.99 13.09
C HIS A 122 -15.69 -6.48 14.49
N LYS A 123 -16.16 -7.72 14.59
CA LYS A 123 -16.55 -8.37 15.87
C LYS A 123 -17.41 -7.52 16.81
N GLY A 124 -18.41 -6.84 16.27
CA GLY A 124 -19.31 -5.96 17.06
C GLY A 124 -18.71 -4.59 17.41
N GLU A 125 -17.48 -4.32 17.00
CA GLU A 125 -16.81 -3.03 17.16
C GLU A 125 -16.79 -2.25 15.85
N ARG A 126 -16.43 -0.96 15.94
CA ARG A 126 -16.17 -0.12 14.78
C ARG A 126 -14.94 0.74 14.99
N THR A 127 -14.10 0.80 13.98
CA THR A 127 -12.95 1.71 13.96
C THR A 127 -13.09 2.70 12.82
N VAL A 128 -12.91 3.99 13.12
CA VAL A 128 -13.11 5.09 12.17
C VAL A 128 -11.76 5.64 11.72
N PHE A 129 -11.61 5.83 10.40
CA PHE A 129 -10.42 6.39 9.77
C PHE A 129 -10.76 7.64 8.98
N LYS A 130 -9.83 8.58 8.97
CA LYS A 130 -9.80 9.72 8.06
C LYS A 130 -8.71 9.50 7.02
N VAL A 131 -9.08 9.36 5.77
CA VAL A 131 -8.15 9.06 4.68
C VAL A 131 -8.00 10.28 3.80
N ASN A 132 -6.75 10.69 3.59
CA ASN A 132 -6.43 11.77 2.66
C ASN A 132 -6.43 11.24 1.23
N GLN A 133 -7.51 11.53 0.50
CA GLN A 133 -7.68 11.10 -0.89
C GLN A 133 -7.03 12.03 -1.93
N LYS A 134 -6.34 13.09 -1.50
CA LYS A 134 -5.52 13.92 -2.40
C LYS A 134 -4.22 13.27 -2.81
N MET A 135 -3.92 12.10 -2.26
CA MET A 135 -2.74 11.28 -2.53
C MET A 135 -3.06 9.80 -2.40
N GLY A 136 -2.23 8.93 -2.94
CA GLY A 136 -2.34 7.48 -2.77
C GLY A 136 -3.49 6.82 -3.53
N GLY A 137 -4.11 7.50 -4.50
CA GLY A 137 -5.14 6.88 -5.35
C GLY A 137 -4.56 5.88 -6.35
N GLY A 138 -5.33 4.83 -6.67
CA GLY A 138 -4.92 3.79 -7.62
C GLY A 138 -3.96 2.75 -7.05
N THR A 139 -3.99 2.55 -5.73
CA THR A 139 -3.22 1.52 -5.03
C THR A 139 -3.96 1.02 -3.78
N TRP A 140 -3.39 0.05 -3.09
CA TRP A 140 -3.87 -0.42 -1.81
C TRP A 140 -3.37 0.45 -0.66
N VAL A 141 -4.28 1.07 0.09
CA VAL A 141 -4.00 1.85 1.30
C VAL A 141 -4.45 1.06 2.53
N CYS A 142 -3.51 0.69 3.39
CA CYS A 142 -3.78 -0.09 4.59
C CYS A 142 -4.46 0.78 5.66
N LEU A 143 -5.62 0.32 6.17
CA LEU A 143 -6.29 0.94 7.31
C LEU A 143 -5.85 0.33 8.66
N GLY A 144 -5.47 -0.94 8.67
CA GLY A 144 -5.09 -1.65 9.89
C GLY A 144 -5.37 -3.14 9.77
N THR A 145 -5.19 -3.85 10.89
CA THR A 145 -5.45 -5.30 10.99
C THR A 145 -6.49 -5.55 12.06
N PHE A 146 -7.56 -6.27 11.72
CA PHE A 146 -8.73 -6.47 12.55
C PHE A 146 -9.11 -7.95 12.62
N ASP A 147 -9.82 -8.34 13.68
CA ASP A 147 -10.36 -9.66 13.81
C ASP A 147 -11.75 -9.73 13.15
N PHE A 148 -11.97 -10.73 12.31
CA PHE A 148 -13.25 -10.99 11.64
C PHE A 148 -13.75 -12.39 11.93
N ASP A 149 -15.05 -12.53 12.03
CA ASP A 149 -15.71 -13.83 12.11
C ASP A 149 -15.89 -14.42 10.70
N LYS A 150 -16.00 -15.75 10.64
CA LYS A 150 -16.28 -16.45 9.37
C LYS A 150 -17.67 -16.08 8.85
N GLY A 151 -17.77 -15.92 7.55
CA GLY A 151 -19.04 -15.72 6.85
C GLY A 151 -19.28 -14.27 6.46
N ASN A 152 -20.51 -13.97 6.15
CA ASN A 152 -20.99 -12.67 5.74
C ASN A 152 -21.90 -12.14 6.87
N SER A 153 -21.54 -11.01 7.46
CA SER A 153 -22.32 -10.35 8.50
C SER A 153 -22.14 -8.84 8.45
N ASP A 154 -23.03 -8.12 9.10
CA ASP A 154 -22.93 -6.66 9.22
C ASP A 154 -21.72 -6.21 10.06
N ASP A 155 -21.18 -7.10 10.87
CA ASP A 155 -19.96 -6.88 11.64
C ASP A 155 -18.68 -7.21 10.86
N ASN A 156 -18.79 -7.58 9.59
CA ASN A 156 -17.68 -7.86 8.70
C ASN A 156 -17.79 -6.94 7.46
N ARG A 157 -17.58 -5.64 7.61
CA ARG A 157 -17.68 -4.73 6.47
C ARG A 157 -16.86 -3.47 6.63
N VAL A 158 -16.61 -2.81 5.51
CA VAL A 158 -16.08 -1.44 5.46
C VAL A 158 -17.11 -0.54 4.83
N VAL A 159 -17.32 0.62 5.44
CA VAL A 159 -18.22 1.65 4.92
C VAL A 159 -17.41 2.92 4.66
N VAL A 160 -17.61 3.55 3.52
CA VAL A 160 -17.13 4.91 3.24
C VAL A 160 -18.33 5.85 3.13
N THR A 161 -18.22 7.04 3.74
CA THR A 161 -19.29 8.04 3.70
C THR A 161 -18.81 9.37 3.12
N ASN A 162 -19.76 10.16 2.63
CA ASN A 162 -19.48 11.49 2.09
C ASN A 162 -19.59 12.62 3.14
N LEU A 163 -19.73 12.29 4.41
CA LEU A 163 -19.80 13.29 5.48
C LEU A 163 -18.40 13.86 5.77
N SER A 164 -18.23 15.16 5.56
CA SER A 164 -16.97 15.87 5.75
C SER A 164 -17.20 17.37 5.91
N GLU A 165 -16.35 18.04 6.70
CA GLU A 165 -16.28 19.48 6.79
C GLU A 165 -15.65 20.13 5.52
N LYS A 166 -14.91 19.36 4.74
CA LYS A 166 -14.24 19.81 3.52
C LYS A 166 -15.18 19.76 2.33
N ARG A 167 -15.00 20.71 1.41
CA ARG A 167 -15.71 20.71 0.12
C ARG A 167 -14.90 19.97 -0.92
N GLY A 168 -15.52 19.01 -1.59
CA GLY A 168 -14.90 18.26 -2.67
C GLY A 168 -15.66 16.97 -2.98
N VAL A 169 -14.92 15.94 -3.33
CA VAL A 169 -15.47 14.61 -3.61
C VAL A 169 -14.79 13.55 -2.75
N VAL A 170 -15.56 12.56 -2.39
CA VAL A 170 -15.09 11.25 -1.88
C VAL A 170 -15.11 10.28 -3.05
N THR A 171 -14.04 9.53 -3.21
CA THR A 171 -13.98 8.44 -4.20
C THR A 171 -13.85 7.10 -3.48
N THR A 172 -14.26 6.02 -4.14
CA THR A 172 -14.12 4.65 -3.65
C THR A 172 -14.05 3.69 -4.82
N ASP A 173 -13.42 2.53 -4.62
CA ASP A 173 -13.13 1.58 -5.69
C ASP A 173 -13.28 0.16 -5.13
N ALA A 174 -12.28 -0.37 -4.47
CA ALA A 174 -12.31 -1.72 -3.91
C ALA A 174 -11.84 -1.75 -2.46
N VAL A 175 -12.22 -2.80 -1.74
CA VAL A 175 -11.73 -3.11 -0.39
C VAL A 175 -11.21 -4.54 -0.36
N ARG A 176 -9.99 -4.71 0.13
CA ARG A 176 -9.30 -5.98 0.28
C ARG A 176 -9.15 -6.35 1.74
N PHE A 177 -9.47 -7.58 2.06
CA PHE A 177 -9.34 -8.20 3.38
C PHE A 177 -8.33 -9.34 3.30
N GLY A 178 -7.20 -9.22 3.97
CA GLY A 178 -6.15 -10.23 4.00
C GLY A 178 -5.04 -10.04 2.97
N GLY A 179 -3.90 -10.72 3.19
CA GLY A 179 -2.74 -10.69 2.32
C GLY A 179 -2.88 -11.56 1.09
N GLY A 180 -3.40 -12.76 1.27
CA GLY A 180 -3.63 -13.72 0.20
C GLY A 180 -2.39 -14.50 -0.25
N MET A 181 -2.60 -15.34 -1.25
CA MET A 181 -1.56 -16.07 -1.96
C MET A 181 -1.10 -15.28 -3.19
N GLY A 182 0.17 -15.44 -3.55
CA GLY A 182 0.71 -14.89 -4.79
C GLY A 182 -0.04 -15.39 -6.02
N ASN A 183 -0.46 -14.47 -6.88
CA ASN A 183 -1.23 -14.76 -8.09
C ASN A 183 -0.61 -14.15 -9.35
N ILE A 184 0.65 -13.76 -9.29
CA ILE A 184 1.39 -13.23 -10.43
C ILE A 184 2.27 -14.33 -11.00
N GLN A 185 2.11 -14.56 -12.30
CA GLN A 185 2.87 -15.57 -13.05
C GLN A 185 4.12 -14.92 -13.66
N ARG A 186 5.29 -15.47 -13.31
CA ARG A 186 6.58 -15.11 -13.91
C ARG A 186 7.31 -16.38 -14.34
N GLY A 187 7.95 -16.33 -15.50
CA GLY A 187 8.61 -17.51 -16.05
C GLY A 187 7.68 -18.70 -16.29
N GLY A 188 6.39 -18.44 -16.48
CA GLY A 188 5.37 -19.49 -16.71
C GLY A 188 4.77 -20.12 -15.45
N ALA A 189 5.21 -19.70 -14.24
CA ALA A 189 4.72 -20.26 -12.99
C ALA A 189 4.41 -19.18 -11.95
N MET A 190 3.51 -19.50 -11.01
CA MET A 190 3.30 -18.72 -9.77
C MET A 190 4.25 -19.20 -8.68
N SER A 191 4.54 -18.35 -7.72
CA SER A 191 5.42 -18.69 -6.58
C SER A 191 4.87 -19.81 -5.70
N GLY A 192 3.55 -19.97 -5.62
CA GLY A 192 2.89 -20.88 -4.68
C GLY A 192 2.97 -20.43 -3.22
N MET A 193 3.51 -19.24 -2.95
CA MET A 193 3.73 -18.70 -1.61
C MET A 193 2.65 -17.69 -1.21
N PRO A 194 2.41 -17.50 0.11
CA PRO A 194 1.70 -16.32 0.59
C PRO A 194 2.38 -15.04 0.09
N ARG A 195 1.57 -14.02 -0.21
CA ARG A 195 2.05 -12.76 -0.80
C ARG A 195 3.09 -12.05 0.08
N CYS A 196 2.99 -12.16 1.41
CA CYS A 196 3.98 -11.62 2.35
C CYS A 196 5.38 -12.24 2.25
N LEU A 197 5.51 -13.40 1.61
CA LEU A 197 6.79 -14.07 1.35
C LEU A 197 7.34 -13.82 -0.05
N GLU A 198 6.58 -13.19 -0.92
CA GLU A 198 7.04 -12.81 -2.25
C GLU A 198 7.97 -11.58 -2.22
N GLY A 199 8.73 -11.39 -3.27
CA GLY A 199 9.62 -10.25 -3.46
C GLY A 199 8.88 -8.92 -3.64
N ALA A 200 9.64 -7.83 -3.59
CA ALA A 200 9.11 -6.47 -3.73
C ALA A 200 8.47 -6.23 -5.11
N ARG A 201 9.01 -6.83 -6.18
CA ARG A 201 8.47 -6.65 -7.52
C ARG A 201 7.07 -7.26 -7.69
N TYR A 202 6.75 -8.37 -6.99
CA TYR A 202 5.40 -8.95 -6.98
C TYR A 202 4.43 -8.02 -6.27
N SER A 203 4.84 -7.51 -5.11
CA SER A 203 4.03 -6.58 -4.33
C SER A 203 3.81 -5.25 -5.05
N ALA A 204 4.82 -4.71 -5.74
CA ALA A 204 4.70 -3.50 -6.53
C ALA A 204 3.68 -3.66 -7.66
N GLN A 205 3.73 -4.76 -8.39
CA GLN A 205 2.75 -5.06 -9.43
C GLN A 205 1.33 -5.18 -8.85
N TRP A 206 1.18 -5.92 -7.75
CA TRP A 206 -0.11 -6.10 -7.08
C TRP A 206 -0.66 -4.79 -6.49
N ALA A 207 0.23 -3.86 -6.16
CA ALA A 207 -0.12 -2.51 -5.72
C ALA A 207 -0.44 -1.53 -6.86
N GLY A 208 -0.39 -1.96 -8.12
CA GLY A 208 -0.71 -1.12 -9.26
C GLY A 208 0.43 -0.23 -9.77
N ALA A 209 1.67 -0.46 -9.33
CA ALA A 209 2.81 0.28 -9.85
C ALA A 209 2.98 0.06 -11.36
N PRO A 210 3.43 1.05 -12.14
CA PRO A 210 3.76 0.87 -13.54
C PRO A 210 4.95 -0.07 -13.71
N TYR A 211 5.02 -0.76 -14.85
CA TYR A 211 6.07 -1.76 -15.13
C TYR A 211 7.49 -1.22 -14.95
N SER A 212 7.73 0.05 -15.28
CA SER A 212 9.02 0.73 -15.10
C SER A 212 9.53 0.73 -13.64
N VAL A 213 8.64 0.57 -12.67
CA VAL A 213 9.00 0.52 -11.24
C VAL A 213 9.60 -0.84 -10.87
N TYR A 214 9.13 -1.93 -11.46
CA TYR A 214 9.49 -3.29 -11.05
C TYR A 214 10.03 -4.20 -12.16
N GLY A 215 10.14 -3.71 -13.38
CA GLY A 215 10.64 -4.43 -14.54
C GLY A 215 11.78 -3.69 -15.25
N GLY A 216 12.72 -3.09 -14.51
CA GLY A 216 13.81 -2.30 -15.06
C GLY A 216 14.77 -3.07 -15.99
N ARG A 217 14.83 -4.40 -15.83
CA ARG A 217 15.56 -5.33 -16.72
C ARG A 217 14.64 -6.06 -17.70
N GLY A 218 13.37 -5.63 -17.80
CA GLY A 218 12.39 -6.25 -18.68
C GLY A 218 12.07 -7.71 -18.34
N GLY A 219 12.22 -8.11 -17.06
CA GLY A 219 12.01 -9.49 -16.60
C GLY A 219 13.14 -10.47 -16.97
N SER A 220 14.26 -10.00 -17.55
CA SER A 220 15.41 -10.85 -17.89
C SER A 220 16.29 -11.18 -16.68
N ASP A 221 16.21 -10.39 -15.61
CA ASP A 221 16.95 -10.59 -14.36
C ASP A 221 16.01 -10.28 -13.18
N ASP A 222 15.35 -11.32 -12.68
CA ASP A 222 14.33 -11.21 -11.61
C ASP A 222 14.92 -10.70 -10.30
N TYR A 223 16.15 -11.08 -10.00
CA TYR A 223 16.86 -10.64 -8.80
C TYR A 223 17.20 -9.15 -8.82
N ALA A 224 17.77 -8.67 -9.91
CA ALA A 224 18.10 -7.26 -10.07
C ALA A 224 16.83 -6.40 -10.12
N ASP A 225 15.78 -6.85 -10.79
CA ASP A 225 14.48 -6.18 -10.80
C ASP A 225 13.88 -6.08 -9.39
N ASP A 226 13.95 -7.13 -8.56
CA ASP A 226 13.45 -7.09 -7.19
C ASP A 226 14.23 -6.11 -6.30
N ILE A 227 15.56 -6.11 -6.39
CA ILE A 227 16.41 -5.18 -5.62
C ILE A 227 16.05 -3.73 -5.97
N ASN A 228 15.97 -3.41 -7.26
CA ASN A 228 15.72 -2.05 -7.73
C ASN A 228 14.27 -1.59 -7.41
N THR A 229 13.32 -2.50 -7.40
CA THR A 229 11.92 -2.20 -7.05
C THR A 229 11.80 -1.51 -5.69
N ARG A 230 12.61 -1.90 -4.72
CA ARG A 230 12.57 -1.34 -3.34
C ARG A 230 12.79 0.17 -3.31
N SER A 231 13.71 0.67 -4.12
CA SER A 231 13.96 2.11 -4.26
C SER A 231 12.95 2.77 -5.22
N ASN A 232 12.62 2.10 -6.32
CA ASN A 232 11.74 2.64 -7.34
C ASN A 232 10.30 2.81 -6.84
N ILE A 233 9.82 1.92 -5.96
CA ILE A 233 8.48 2.07 -5.36
C ILE A 233 8.40 3.31 -4.47
N THR A 234 9.49 3.68 -3.78
CA THR A 234 9.57 4.93 -3.01
C THR A 234 9.44 6.15 -3.92
N ASN A 235 10.13 6.14 -5.07
CA ASN A 235 10.01 7.19 -6.09
C ASN A 235 8.58 7.27 -6.65
N TRP A 236 7.94 6.13 -6.90
CA TRP A 236 6.57 6.09 -7.39
C TRP A 236 5.56 6.60 -6.35
N LEU A 237 5.69 6.22 -5.09
CA LEU A 237 4.84 6.74 -4.02
C LEU A 237 4.96 8.27 -3.91
N ALA A 238 6.19 8.79 -3.95
CA ALA A 238 6.46 10.23 -3.82
C ALA A 238 6.04 11.06 -5.05
N GLY A 239 6.05 10.49 -6.24
CA GLY A 239 5.83 11.22 -7.49
C GLY A 239 7.11 11.69 -8.14
N GLY A 240 8.06 10.78 -8.28
CA GLY A 240 9.35 11.01 -8.91
C GLY A 240 10.46 11.44 -7.95
N SER A 241 11.65 11.53 -8.49
CA SER A 241 12.87 11.97 -7.79
C SER A 241 13.85 12.54 -8.78
N VAL A 242 15.04 12.96 -8.32
CA VAL A 242 16.14 13.37 -9.21
C VAL A 242 16.57 12.25 -10.17
N TYR A 243 16.43 10.99 -9.77
CA TYR A 243 16.70 9.81 -10.62
C TYR A 243 15.58 9.50 -11.60
N MET A 244 14.33 9.79 -11.24
CA MET A 244 13.14 9.50 -12.02
C MET A 244 12.24 10.75 -12.09
N PRO A 245 12.70 11.83 -12.74
CA PRO A 245 12.03 13.13 -12.68
C PRO A 245 10.68 13.16 -13.41
N THR A 246 10.48 12.25 -14.35
CA THR A 246 9.24 12.17 -15.16
C THR A 246 8.25 11.11 -14.65
N LEU A 247 8.59 10.40 -13.56
CA LEU A 247 7.71 9.39 -13.01
C LEU A 247 6.50 10.05 -12.36
N GLU A 248 5.33 9.86 -12.93
CA GLU A 248 4.08 10.18 -12.25
C GLU A 248 3.88 9.20 -11.08
N GLY A 249 3.54 9.73 -9.91
CA GLY A 249 3.37 8.95 -8.71
C GLY A 249 2.13 9.33 -7.93
N LEU A 250 2.07 8.81 -6.73
CA LEU A 250 0.87 8.88 -5.89
C LEU A 250 0.83 10.10 -4.96
N LYS A 251 1.83 11.00 -5.06
CA LYS A 251 1.95 12.24 -4.28
C LYS A 251 2.04 12.01 -2.76
N VAL A 252 2.49 10.84 -2.34
CA VAL A 252 2.67 10.50 -0.92
C VAL A 252 3.95 11.17 -0.41
N PRO A 253 3.90 12.04 0.61
CA PRO A 253 5.09 12.64 1.17
C PRO A 253 5.91 11.58 1.93
N ILE A 254 7.09 11.24 1.41
CA ILE A 254 8.02 10.29 2.03
C ILE A 254 9.09 11.09 2.79
N GLU A 255 9.09 10.98 4.11
CA GLU A 255 10.08 11.62 4.98
C GLU A 255 11.28 10.72 5.24
N LEU A 256 11.04 9.40 5.31
CA LEU A 256 12.05 8.41 5.65
C LEU A 256 11.91 7.16 4.77
N SER A 257 13.03 6.63 4.29
CA SER A 257 13.10 5.34 3.62
C SER A 257 14.17 4.46 4.27
N LEU A 258 13.79 3.25 4.65
CA LEU A 258 14.67 2.27 5.29
C LEU A 258 14.61 0.93 4.56
N ALA A 259 15.77 0.39 4.18
CA ALA A 259 15.91 -0.95 3.66
C ALA A 259 16.75 -1.80 4.62
N VAL A 260 16.27 -2.99 4.96
CA VAL A 260 16.98 -3.94 5.83
C VAL A 260 17.41 -5.14 5.00
N HIS A 261 18.70 -5.43 5.04
CA HIS A 261 19.32 -6.57 4.37
C HIS A 261 19.99 -7.48 5.39
N SER A 262 20.06 -8.77 5.12
CA SER A 262 20.68 -9.77 6.00
C SER A 262 21.84 -10.55 5.35
N ASP A 263 22.21 -10.19 4.11
CA ASP A 263 23.08 -10.98 3.24
C ASP A 263 24.39 -10.29 2.83
N ALA A 264 24.66 -9.09 3.33
CA ALA A 264 25.77 -8.25 2.88
C ALA A 264 26.94 -8.12 3.89
N GLY A 265 26.95 -8.89 4.96
CA GLY A 265 27.90 -8.73 6.06
C GLY A 265 28.98 -9.80 6.17
N TYR A 266 29.39 -10.46 5.07
CA TYR A 266 30.45 -11.47 5.10
C TYR A 266 31.56 -11.18 4.08
N THR A 267 32.72 -11.80 4.26
CA THR A 267 33.84 -11.71 3.32
C THR A 267 34.07 -13.06 2.65
N ASN A 268 34.19 -13.06 1.31
CA ASN A 268 34.51 -14.24 0.52
C ASN A 268 35.92 -14.84 0.80
N ARG A 269 36.76 -14.10 1.52
CA ARG A 269 38.15 -14.57 1.84
C ARG A 269 38.21 -15.50 3.03
N THR A 270 37.32 -15.32 4.02
CA THR A 270 37.40 -16.04 5.30
C THR A 270 36.05 -16.66 5.67
N ASP A 271 35.04 -16.49 4.87
CA ASP A 271 33.64 -16.89 5.17
C ASP A 271 33.17 -16.40 6.55
N SER A 272 33.74 -15.24 6.96
CA SER A 272 33.50 -14.65 8.25
C SER A 272 32.48 -13.50 8.15
N ILE A 273 31.63 -13.36 9.17
CA ILE A 273 30.74 -12.25 9.34
C ILE A 273 31.56 -10.99 9.64
N ILE A 274 31.34 -9.91 8.87
CA ILE A 274 32.03 -8.63 9.05
C ILE A 274 31.35 -7.82 10.17
N GLY A 275 30.04 -8.02 10.39
CA GLY A 275 29.24 -7.30 11.36
C GLY A 275 28.09 -6.54 10.73
N SER A 276 27.54 -5.56 11.43
CA SER A 276 26.46 -4.69 10.95
C SER A 276 27.01 -3.50 10.18
N LEU A 277 26.34 -3.13 9.10
CA LEU A 277 26.70 -2.00 8.25
C LEU A 277 25.45 -1.16 7.95
N ALA A 278 25.54 0.15 8.16
CA ALA A 278 24.56 1.11 7.68
C ALA A 278 25.12 1.89 6.49
N ILE A 279 24.33 2.02 5.44
CA ILE A 279 24.72 2.68 4.18
C ILE A 279 23.76 3.85 3.91
N CYS A 280 24.33 5.01 3.62
CA CYS A 280 23.58 6.18 3.17
C CYS A 280 24.36 6.93 2.08
N THR A 281 23.67 7.81 1.34
CA THR A 281 24.29 8.67 0.33
C THR A 281 24.26 10.12 0.82
N THR A 282 25.41 10.75 0.95
CA THR A 282 25.54 12.11 1.49
C THR A 282 25.87 13.17 0.45
N ASN A 283 26.54 12.83 -0.64
CA ASN A 283 27.06 13.78 -1.65
C ASN A 283 26.24 13.84 -2.94
N PHE A 284 25.29 12.94 -3.17
CA PHE A 284 24.46 12.95 -4.37
C PHE A 284 23.55 14.20 -4.39
N ASN A 285 23.30 14.75 -5.59
CA ASN A 285 22.51 15.97 -5.81
C ASN A 285 22.99 17.14 -4.94
N ASP A 286 24.28 17.44 -4.99
CA ASP A 286 24.96 18.49 -4.21
C ASP A 286 24.71 18.39 -2.68
N GLY A 287 24.60 17.15 -2.20
CA GLY A 287 24.37 16.86 -0.78
C GLY A 287 22.96 17.20 -0.30
N ARG A 288 21.97 17.33 -1.18
CA ARG A 288 20.61 17.71 -0.83
C ARG A 288 19.57 16.69 -1.29
N LEU A 289 18.51 16.56 -0.51
CA LEU A 289 17.27 15.90 -0.90
C LEU A 289 16.44 16.83 -1.81
N ASN A 290 15.40 16.31 -2.48
CA ASN A 290 14.52 17.13 -3.33
C ASN A 290 13.82 18.26 -2.56
N SER A 291 13.60 18.08 -1.26
CA SER A 291 13.06 19.11 -0.33
C SER A 291 14.04 20.23 0.00
N GLY A 292 15.32 20.15 -0.46
CA GLY A 292 16.39 21.06 -0.11
C GLY A 292 17.11 20.76 1.21
N VAL A 293 16.61 19.79 2.00
CA VAL A 293 17.22 19.33 3.24
C VAL A 293 18.56 18.65 2.96
N SER A 294 19.55 18.87 3.84
CA SER A 294 20.86 18.23 3.76
C SER A 294 20.75 16.72 3.86
N ARG A 295 21.48 15.98 3.00
CA ARG A 295 21.62 14.53 3.09
C ARG A 295 22.40 14.04 4.30
N MET A 296 23.02 14.92 5.07
CA MET A 296 23.60 14.57 6.37
C MET A 296 22.55 14.03 7.34
N ALA A 297 21.28 14.41 7.21
CA ALA A 297 20.19 13.77 7.96
C ALA A 297 20.08 12.25 7.71
N SER A 298 20.43 11.77 6.50
CA SER A 298 20.50 10.32 6.20
C SER A 298 21.69 9.65 6.89
N HIS A 299 22.81 10.36 7.03
CA HIS A 299 23.97 9.90 7.78
C HIS A 299 23.63 9.78 9.29
N ASP A 300 23.02 10.79 9.87
CA ASP A 300 22.63 10.80 11.28
C ASP A 300 21.65 9.66 11.60
N LEU A 301 20.70 9.38 10.68
CA LEU A 301 19.82 8.23 10.82
C LEU A 301 20.58 6.90 10.73
N ALA A 302 21.51 6.76 9.79
CA ALA A 302 22.29 5.54 9.60
C ALA A 302 23.15 5.26 10.85
N ASP A 303 23.79 6.29 11.42
CA ASP A 303 24.59 6.19 12.63
C ASP A 303 23.74 5.82 13.85
N ALA A 304 22.60 6.45 14.03
CA ALA A 304 21.67 6.14 15.13
C ALA A 304 21.15 4.68 15.06
N LEU A 305 20.81 4.20 13.86
CA LEU A 305 20.37 2.82 13.65
C LEU A 305 21.49 1.82 13.93
N LEU A 306 22.70 2.07 13.41
CA LEU A 306 23.85 1.19 13.61
C LEU A 306 24.23 1.11 15.10
N THR A 307 24.27 2.26 15.78
CA THR A 307 24.55 2.33 17.22
C THR A 307 23.50 1.56 18.04
N GLY A 308 22.22 1.69 17.69
CA GLY A 308 21.12 0.94 18.33
C GLY A 308 21.29 -0.57 18.16
N VAL A 309 21.53 -1.03 16.93
CA VAL A 309 21.74 -2.46 16.64
C VAL A 309 22.96 -3.02 17.37
N GLN A 310 24.08 -2.29 17.39
CA GLN A 310 25.30 -2.73 18.10
C GLN A 310 25.07 -2.85 19.61
N ARG A 311 24.36 -1.88 20.19
CA ARG A 311 24.03 -1.93 21.63
C ARG A 311 23.12 -3.11 21.99
N ASP A 312 22.17 -3.47 21.13
CA ASP A 312 21.21 -4.54 21.39
C ASP A 312 21.79 -5.95 21.14
N ILE A 313 22.91 -6.05 20.41
CA ILE A 313 23.60 -7.32 20.14
C ILE A 313 24.72 -7.61 21.16
N THR A 314 25.29 -6.59 21.77
CA THR A 314 26.36 -6.71 22.80
C THR A 314 25.78 -6.80 24.20
#